data_ace6d1eec14af72866e0989a1cd7e239
#
_entry.id   ace6d1eec14af72866e0989a1cd7e239
#
_cell.length_a   1.000
_cell.length_b   1.000
_cell.length_c   1.000
_cell.angle_alpha   90.00
_cell.angle_beta   90.00
_cell.angle_gamma   90.00
#
_symmetry.space_group_name_H-M   'P 1'
#
loop_
_entity.id
_entity.type
_entity.pdbx_description
1 polymer ?
#
loop_
_entity_poly.entity_id
_entity_poly.type
_entity_poly.pdbx_seq_one_letter_code
_entity_poly.pdbx_strand_id
1 'polypeptide(L)'
;MKTIAIANQKGGTGKTTTTYNLGIALTQQGYRVLMVDFDPQGNLSCYCGIPPEKDLDQTITELLMKTSCEKPIGNRECVYQTGRKEAAARVDFIPSNLRLAGFELAMGTMMCREVLLKSCLEQYNNQYDYCLIDCSPSVGLLLTNALAAANEIIIPMQAQPFSVVGMSQLTSSIANVQRKINPGLRVKGILLTMTEHTNVSDHYCGQVRSTYGNKIHVFTTEIPRNVKV
;
A
#
# COMPACT_ATOMS: atom_id res chain seq x y z
N MET A 1 -3.23 14.01 -8.33
CA MET A 1 -3.55 12.67 -7.77
C MET A 1 -3.15 12.64 -6.30
N LYS A 2 -4.02 12.13 -5.42
CA LYS A 2 -3.69 11.94 -3.99
C LYS A 2 -3.20 10.51 -3.78
N THR A 3 -1.97 10.34 -3.34
CA THR A 3 -1.35 9.03 -3.14
C THR A 3 -1.40 8.62 -1.67
N ILE A 4 -1.91 7.42 -1.39
CA ILE A 4 -2.07 6.86 -0.04
C ILE A 4 -1.33 5.52 0.01
N ALA A 5 -0.34 5.40 0.90
CA ALA A 5 0.31 4.13 1.19
C ALA A 5 -0.46 3.36 2.27
N ILE A 6 -0.71 2.08 2.04
CA ILE A 6 -1.30 1.17 3.02
C ILE A 6 -0.18 0.27 3.53
N ALA A 7 0.36 0.58 4.72
CA ALA A 7 1.59 -0.04 5.19
C ALA A 7 1.51 -0.51 6.65
N ASN A 8 2.06 -1.68 6.90
CA ASN A 8 2.39 -2.22 8.22
C ASN A 8 3.46 -3.30 8.03
N GLN A 9 4.44 -3.35 8.93
CA GLN A 9 5.52 -4.34 8.90
C GLN A 9 5.05 -5.75 9.24
N LYS A 10 3.97 -5.88 10.00
CA LYS A 10 3.41 -7.18 10.33
C LYS A 10 2.66 -7.74 9.13
N GLY A 11 2.98 -8.99 8.77
CA GLY A 11 2.20 -9.75 7.79
C GLY A 11 0.78 -10.02 8.28
N GLY A 12 -0.18 -10.19 7.36
CA GLY A 12 -1.55 -10.56 7.71
C GLY A 12 -2.37 -9.49 8.43
N THR A 13 -2.00 -8.22 8.39
CA THR A 13 -2.78 -7.13 9.02
C THR A 13 -3.89 -6.55 8.15
N GLY A 14 -4.15 -7.16 6.98
CA GLY A 14 -5.21 -6.71 6.07
C GLY A 14 -4.81 -5.54 5.16
N LYS A 15 -3.52 -5.31 4.88
CA LYS A 15 -3.05 -4.28 3.94
C LYS A 15 -3.70 -4.43 2.58
N THR A 16 -3.51 -5.57 1.93
CA THR A 16 -4.06 -5.88 0.61
C THR A 16 -5.58 -5.80 0.57
N THR A 17 -6.25 -6.39 1.58
CA THR A 17 -7.72 -6.32 1.71
C THR A 17 -8.20 -4.88 1.84
N THR A 18 -7.50 -4.06 2.64
CA THR A 18 -7.82 -2.63 2.80
C THR A 18 -7.61 -1.88 1.49
N THR A 19 -6.48 -2.09 0.80
CA THR A 19 -6.17 -1.44 -0.48
C THR A 19 -7.24 -1.75 -1.52
N TYR A 20 -7.56 -3.03 -1.70
CA TYR A 20 -8.55 -3.47 -2.69
C TYR A 20 -9.95 -2.90 -2.40
N ASN A 21 -10.46 -3.08 -1.18
CA ASN A 21 -11.82 -2.62 -0.84
C ASN A 21 -11.94 -1.10 -0.84
N LEU A 22 -10.92 -0.37 -0.37
CA LEU A 22 -10.88 1.09 -0.45
C LEU A 22 -10.87 1.57 -1.91
N GLY A 23 -10.11 0.90 -2.77
CA GLY A 23 -10.08 1.19 -4.21
C GLY A 23 -11.44 1.02 -4.87
N ILE A 24 -12.12 -0.08 -4.60
CA ILE A 24 -13.49 -0.34 -5.09
C ILE A 24 -14.45 0.73 -4.56
N ALA A 25 -14.44 1.01 -3.25
CA ALA A 25 -15.36 1.96 -2.62
C ALA A 25 -15.19 3.40 -3.18
N LEU A 26 -13.95 3.85 -3.37
CA LEU A 26 -13.68 5.15 -3.98
C LEU A 26 -14.17 5.22 -5.43
N THR A 27 -13.99 4.14 -6.20
CA THR A 27 -14.47 4.08 -7.58
C THR A 27 -15.99 4.09 -7.65
N GLN A 28 -16.69 3.43 -6.71
CA GLN A 28 -18.15 3.49 -6.59
C GLN A 28 -18.66 4.90 -6.26
N GLN A 29 -17.83 5.72 -5.61
CA GLN A 29 -18.12 7.13 -5.34
C GLN A 29 -17.79 8.05 -6.55
N GLY A 30 -17.36 7.49 -7.67
CA GLY A 30 -17.08 8.22 -8.91
C GLY A 30 -15.64 8.72 -9.04
N TYR A 31 -14.73 8.39 -8.13
CA TYR A 31 -13.31 8.75 -8.26
C TYR A 31 -12.57 7.83 -9.24
N ARG A 32 -11.62 8.40 -9.97
CA ARG A 32 -10.67 7.64 -10.79
C ARG A 32 -9.55 7.13 -9.87
N VAL A 33 -9.43 5.83 -9.72
CA VAL A 33 -8.51 5.20 -8.77
C VAL A 33 -7.50 4.32 -9.50
N LEU A 34 -6.23 4.47 -9.14
CA LEU A 34 -5.13 3.58 -9.49
C LEU A 34 -4.69 2.82 -8.23
N MET A 35 -4.73 1.50 -8.26
CA MET A 35 -4.09 0.68 -7.24
C MET A 35 -2.70 0.23 -7.72
N VAL A 36 -1.73 0.20 -6.82
CA VAL A 36 -0.36 -0.27 -7.12
C VAL A 36 -0.03 -1.40 -6.16
N ASP A 37 0.17 -2.58 -6.71
CA ASP A 37 0.76 -3.69 -5.95
C ASP A 37 2.26 -3.43 -5.80
N PHE A 38 2.70 -3.22 -4.58
CA PHE A 38 4.10 -2.93 -4.28
C PHE A 38 4.67 -3.95 -3.27
N ASP A 39 4.13 -5.17 -3.37
CA ASP A 39 4.62 -6.36 -2.67
C ASP A 39 5.12 -7.39 -3.71
N PRO A 40 6.36 -7.89 -3.61
CA PRO A 40 6.86 -8.97 -4.48
C PRO A 40 5.98 -10.23 -4.47
N GLN A 41 5.17 -10.44 -3.43
CA GLN A 41 4.25 -11.57 -3.35
C GLN A 41 3.04 -11.45 -4.29
N GLY A 42 2.75 -10.26 -4.84
CA GLY A 42 1.68 -10.06 -5.82
C GLY A 42 0.26 -10.32 -5.29
N ASN A 43 0.05 -10.15 -3.98
CA ASN A 43 -1.24 -10.48 -3.36
C ASN A 43 -2.38 -9.58 -3.89
N LEU A 44 -2.15 -8.29 -4.07
CA LEU A 44 -3.16 -7.39 -4.64
C LEU A 44 -3.46 -7.77 -6.09
N SER A 45 -2.43 -8.16 -6.86
CA SER A 45 -2.57 -8.63 -8.24
C SER A 45 -3.49 -9.84 -8.31
N CYS A 46 -3.35 -10.80 -7.39
CA CYS A 46 -4.25 -11.94 -7.27
C CYS A 46 -5.69 -11.52 -6.93
N TYR A 47 -5.87 -10.60 -6.00
CA TYR A 47 -7.19 -10.03 -5.67
C TYR A 47 -7.85 -9.36 -6.88
N CYS A 48 -7.05 -8.72 -7.73
CA CYS A 48 -7.50 -8.07 -8.96
C CYS A 48 -7.77 -9.04 -10.12
N GLY A 49 -7.53 -10.34 -9.94
CA GLY A 49 -7.87 -11.39 -10.93
C GLY A 49 -6.70 -11.83 -11.81
N ILE A 50 -5.46 -11.51 -11.44
CA ILE A 50 -4.26 -12.08 -12.09
C ILE A 50 -3.86 -13.33 -11.30
N PRO A 51 -3.93 -14.52 -11.91
CA PRO A 51 -3.53 -15.75 -11.24
C PRO A 51 -2.01 -15.76 -10.97
N PRO A 52 -1.56 -16.34 -9.84
CA PRO A 52 -0.14 -16.33 -9.44
C PRO A 52 0.80 -16.98 -10.48
N GLU A 53 0.30 -17.94 -11.24
CA GLU A 53 1.05 -18.67 -12.26
C GLU A 53 1.29 -17.86 -13.53
N LYS A 54 0.57 -16.73 -13.68
CA LYS A 54 0.70 -15.89 -14.86
C LYS A 54 1.95 -15.03 -14.74
N ASP A 55 2.99 -15.42 -15.48
CA ASP A 55 4.16 -14.58 -15.64
C ASP A 55 3.81 -13.33 -16.46
N LEU A 56 3.91 -12.17 -15.83
CA LEU A 56 3.65 -10.88 -16.47
C LEU A 56 4.96 -10.15 -16.64
N ASP A 57 5.22 -9.71 -17.87
CA ASP A 57 6.35 -8.82 -18.17
C ASP A 57 6.03 -7.36 -17.83
N GLN A 58 4.77 -6.96 -17.99
CA GLN A 58 4.32 -5.59 -17.72
C GLN A 58 3.82 -5.45 -16.29
N THR A 59 4.72 -5.14 -15.37
CA THR A 59 4.46 -4.97 -13.93
C THR A 59 5.06 -3.66 -13.42
N ILE A 60 4.88 -3.37 -12.13
CA ILE A 60 5.54 -2.24 -11.48
C ILE A 60 7.07 -2.29 -11.63
N THR A 61 7.66 -3.50 -11.67
CA THR A 61 9.10 -3.68 -11.87
C THR A 61 9.54 -3.10 -13.22
N GLU A 62 8.80 -3.37 -14.30
CA GLU A 62 9.10 -2.83 -15.62
C GLU A 62 9.04 -1.29 -15.64
N LEU A 63 8.03 -0.71 -15.01
CA LEU A 63 7.91 0.75 -14.90
C LEU A 63 9.08 1.37 -14.13
N LEU A 64 9.47 0.77 -13.01
CA LEU A 64 10.62 1.22 -12.22
C LEU A 64 11.94 1.10 -13.01
N MET A 65 12.13 0.00 -13.75
CA MET A 65 13.29 -0.19 -14.63
C MET A 65 13.36 0.87 -15.72
N LYS A 66 12.24 1.16 -16.38
CA LYS A 66 12.19 2.22 -17.40
C LYS A 66 12.46 3.59 -16.79
N THR A 67 11.85 3.89 -15.64
CA THR A 67 12.08 5.15 -14.92
C THR A 67 13.55 5.33 -14.53
N SER A 68 14.19 4.27 -14.01
CA SER A 68 15.62 4.32 -13.61
C SER A 68 16.57 4.53 -14.78
N CYS A 69 16.17 4.12 -15.99
CA CYS A 69 16.94 4.30 -17.24
C CYS A 69 16.47 5.51 -18.06
N GLU A 70 15.60 6.35 -17.53
CA GLU A 70 15.00 7.51 -18.23
C GLU A 70 14.36 7.14 -19.57
N LYS A 71 13.87 5.90 -19.67
CA LYS A 71 13.18 5.42 -20.88
C LYS A 71 11.73 5.92 -20.91
N PRO A 72 11.19 6.21 -22.11
CA PRO A 72 9.80 6.61 -22.21
C PRO A 72 8.87 5.49 -21.75
N ILE A 73 7.83 5.87 -21.01
CA ILE A 73 6.75 4.98 -20.56
C ILE A 73 5.51 5.31 -21.39
N GLY A 74 4.92 4.28 -21.99
CA GLY A 74 3.71 4.43 -22.79
C GLY A 74 2.49 4.82 -21.93
N ASN A 75 1.53 5.48 -22.57
CA ASN A 75 0.28 5.80 -21.89
C ASN A 75 -0.42 4.49 -21.45
N ARG A 76 -0.77 4.38 -20.15
CA ARG A 76 -1.37 3.18 -19.54
C ARG A 76 -0.50 1.92 -19.62
N GLU A 77 0.79 2.06 -19.83
CA GLU A 77 1.70 0.92 -19.77
C GLU A 77 1.67 0.28 -18.38
N CYS A 78 1.62 -1.04 -18.31
CA CYS A 78 1.47 -1.84 -17.10
C CYS A 78 0.19 -1.58 -16.29
N VAL A 79 -0.80 -0.84 -16.84
CA VAL A 79 -2.09 -0.62 -16.19
C VAL A 79 -3.11 -1.64 -16.68
N TYR A 80 -3.64 -2.40 -15.75
CA TYR A 80 -4.69 -3.40 -15.96
C TYR A 80 -5.99 -2.97 -15.29
N GLN A 81 -7.09 -3.62 -15.63
CA GLN A 81 -8.37 -3.44 -14.95
C GLN A 81 -8.74 -4.70 -14.15
N THR A 82 -9.34 -4.51 -12.98
CA THR A 82 -9.81 -5.64 -12.16
C THR A 82 -10.75 -6.54 -12.96
N GLY A 83 -10.44 -7.84 -12.97
CA GLY A 83 -11.13 -8.83 -13.80
C GLY A 83 -12.32 -9.55 -13.12
N ARG A 84 -12.61 -9.28 -11.86
CA ARG A 84 -13.71 -9.93 -11.13
C ARG A 84 -15.05 -9.44 -11.69
N LYS A 85 -15.81 -10.34 -12.31
CA LYS A 85 -17.16 -10.05 -12.86
C LYS A 85 -18.17 -9.59 -11.80
N GLU A 86 -17.91 -9.91 -10.53
CA GLU A 86 -18.75 -9.60 -9.37
C GLU A 86 -18.40 -8.26 -8.72
N ALA A 87 -17.30 -7.61 -9.12
CA ALA A 87 -16.95 -6.30 -8.60
C ALA A 87 -17.92 -5.25 -9.17
N ALA A 88 -18.63 -4.55 -8.30
CA ALA A 88 -19.57 -3.49 -8.68
C ALA A 88 -18.89 -2.30 -9.39
N ALA A 89 -17.56 -2.27 -9.47
CA ALA A 89 -16.78 -1.27 -10.19
C ALA A 89 -15.48 -1.89 -10.72
N ARG A 90 -15.03 -1.43 -11.90
CA ARG A 90 -13.71 -1.75 -12.44
C ARG A 90 -12.71 -0.71 -11.99
N VAL A 91 -11.62 -1.16 -11.38
CA VAL A 91 -10.53 -0.30 -10.90
C VAL A 91 -9.28 -0.59 -11.69
N ASP A 92 -8.55 0.45 -12.05
CA ASP A 92 -7.25 0.33 -12.70
C ASP A 92 -6.18 -0.04 -11.66
N PHE A 93 -5.27 -0.94 -12.03
CA PHE A 93 -4.19 -1.32 -11.14
C PHE A 93 -2.90 -1.66 -11.90
N ILE A 94 -1.76 -1.50 -11.22
CA ILE A 94 -0.44 -1.92 -11.67
C ILE A 94 -0.06 -3.16 -10.87
N PRO A 95 0.17 -4.32 -11.52
CA PRO A 95 0.49 -5.56 -10.84
C PRO A 95 1.96 -5.63 -10.40
N SER A 96 2.23 -6.57 -9.49
CA SER A 96 3.55 -6.97 -9.05
C SER A 96 3.78 -8.47 -9.24
N ASN A 97 5.04 -8.87 -9.18
CA ASN A 97 5.48 -10.25 -9.11
C ASN A 97 6.85 -10.35 -8.41
N LEU A 98 7.39 -11.56 -8.28
CA LEU A 98 8.66 -11.83 -7.61
C LEU A 98 9.86 -11.08 -8.21
N ARG A 99 9.80 -10.61 -9.46
CA ARG A 99 10.87 -9.81 -10.08
C ARG A 99 11.12 -8.52 -9.29
N LEU A 100 10.11 -7.99 -8.58
CA LEU A 100 10.26 -6.80 -7.74
C LEU A 100 11.28 -7.01 -6.60
N ALA A 101 11.36 -8.22 -6.02
CA ALA A 101 12.38 -8.52 -5.01
C ALA A 101 13.80 -8.47 -5.57
N GLY A 102 14.02 -9.02 -6.77
CA GLY A 102 15.31 -8.90 -7.46
C GLY A 102 15.65 -7.46 -7.82
N PHE A 103 14.67 -6.68 -8.23
CA PHE A 103 14.86 -5.26 -8.53
C PHE A 103 15.15 -4.43 -7.27
N GLU A 104 14.56 -4.75 -6.12
CA GLU A 104 14.87 -4.10 -4.85
C GLU A 104 16.36 -4.23 -4.49
N LEU A 105 16.95 -5.41 -4.73
CA LEU A 105 18.39 -5.62 -4.54
C LEU A 105 19.21 -4.75 -5.51
N ALA A 106 18.82 -4.71 -6.78
CA ALA A 106 19.49 -3.88 -7.79
C ALA A 106 19.40 -2.38 -7.49
N MET A 107 18.29 -1.92 -6.93
CA MET A 107 18.12 -0.51 -6.50
C MET A 107 19.18 -0.08 -5.47
N GLY A 108 19.77 -1.02 -4.72
CA GLY A 108 20.76 -0.72 -3.68
C GLY A 108 21.93 0.15 -4.14
N THR A 109 22.30 0.10 -5.42
CA THR A 109 23.40 0.84 -6.02
C THR A 109 22.95 2.01 -6.91
N MET A 110 21.65 2.23 -7.09
CA MET A 110 21.12 3.28 -7.98
C MET A 110 21.09 4.64 -7.27
N MET A 111 21.29 5.71 -8.06
CA MET A 111 21.05 7.07 -7.59
C MET A 111 19.55 7.35 -7.46
N CYS A 112 19.20 8.24 -6.53
CA CYS A 112 17.80 8.64 -6.30
C CYS A 112 16.83 7.46 -6.05
N ARG A 113 17.36 6.33 -5.62
CA ARG A 113 16.64 5.07 -5.42
C ARG A 113 15.43 5.16 -4.46
N GLU A 114 15.46 6.11 -3.55
CA GLU A 114 14.41 6.31 -2.54
C GLU A 114 13.14 6.98 -3.10
N VAL A 115 13.26 7.64 -4.27
CA VAL A 115 12.14 8.40 -4.88
C VAL A 115 11.72 7.84 -6.24
N LEU A 116 12.22 6.68 -6.62
CA LEU A 116 12.00 6.09 -7.93
C LEU A 116 10.51 5.82 -8.21
N LEU A 117 9.77 5.29 -7.22
CA LEU A 117 8.32 5.09 -7.34
C LEU A 117 7.58 6.42 -7.49
N LYS A 118 7.99 7.46 -6.78
CA LYS A 118 7.41 8.80 -6.92
C LYS A 118 7.53 9.30 -8.36
N SER A 119 8.74 9.26 -8.91
CA SER A 119 8.98 9.67 -10.31
C SER A 119 8.19 8.81 -11.29
N CYS A 120 8.12 7.49 -11.06
CA CYS A 120 7.33 6.58 -11.85
C CYS A 120 5.82 6.94 -11.87
N LEU A 121 5.26 7.36 -10.74
CA LEU A 121 3.83 7.66 -10.61
C LEU A 121 3.45 9.07 -11.11
N GLU A 122 4.40 9.96 -11.33
CA GLU A 122 4.14 11.34 -11.79
C GLU A 122 3.39 11.40 -13.12
N GLN A 123 3.64 10.45 -14.02
CA GLN A 123 2.96 10.37 -15.31
C GLN A 123 1.44 10.14 -15.21
N TYR A 124 0.98 9.60 -14.09
CA TYR A 124 -0.44 9.29 -13.85
C TYR A 124 -1.19 10.42 -13.12
N ASN A 125 -0.51 11.50 -12.70
CA ASN A 125 -1.08 12.56 -11.86
C ASN A 125 -2.36 13.20 -12.42
N ASN A 126 -2.49 13.32 -13.74
CA ASN A 126 -3.64 13.92 -14.39
C ASN A 126 -4.72 12.90 -14.79
N GLN A 127 -4.44 11.59 -14.63
CA GLN A 127 -5.33 10.52 -15.06
C GLN A 127 -6.20 10.01 -13.91
N TYR A 128 -5.71 10.09 -12.68
CA TYR A 128 -6.36 9.55 -11.47
C TYR A 128 -6.52 10.61 -10.39
N ASP A 129 -7.55 10.44 -9.57
CA ASP A 129 -7.81 11.27 -8.39
C ASP A 129 -7.09 10.71 -7.17
N TYR A 130 -7.05 9.37 -7.05
CA TYR A 130 -6.37 8.63 -5.99
C TYR A 130 -5.42 7.58 -6.55
N CYS A 131 -4.30 7.39 -5.84
CA CYS A 131 -3.40 6.24 -6.00
C CYS A 131 -3.29 5.53 -4.65
N LEU A 132 -3.55 4.23 -4.61
CA LEU A 132 -3.44 3.40 -3.40
C LEU A 132 -2.27 2.43 -3.59
N ILE A 133 -1.27 2.50 -2.70
CA ILE A 133 -0.09 1.64 -2.75
C ILE A 133 -0.22 0.54 -1.69
N ASP A 134 -0.33 -0.72 -2.12
CA ASP A 134 -0.27 -1.90 -1.24
C ASP A 134 1.19 -2.23 -0.93
N CYS A 135 1.62 -1.96 0.28
CA CYS A 135 3.02 -2.10 0.68
C CYS A 135 3.34 -3.52 1.17
N SER A 136 4.54 -4.00 0.85
CA SER A 136 5.08 -5.22 1.44
C SER A 136 5.24 -5.09 2.97
N PRO A 137 5.29 -6.22 3.73
CA PRO A 137 5.50 -6.20 5.18
C PRO A 137 6.97 -5.98 5.58
N SER A 138 7.84 -5.58 4.66
CA SER A 138 9.27 -5.39 4.89
C SER A 138 9.62 -3.94 5.26
N VAL A 139 10.75 -3.78 5.96
CA VAL A 139 11.40 -2.48 6.19
C VAL A 139 12.59 -2.39 5.25
N GLY A 140 12.38 -1.78 4.08
CA GLY A 140 13.43 -1.73 3.06
C GLY A 140 13.23 -0.57 2.10
N LEU A 141 13.87 -0.65 0.94
CA LEU A 141 13.76 0.36 -0.09
C LEU A 141 12.35 0.44 -0.67
N LEU A 142 11.61 -0.66 -0.75
CA LEU A 142 10.22 -0.65 -1.21
C LEU A 142 9.35 0.20 -0.27
N LEU A 143 9.42 -0.02 1.05
CA LEU A 143 8.66 0.82 1.99
C LEU A 143 9.08 2.29 1.88
N THR A 144 10.37 2.56 1.80
CA THR A 144 10.89 3.93 1.65
C THR A 144 10.33 4.60 0.39
N ASN A 145 10.32 3.90 -0.75
CA ASN A 145 9.74 4.39 -2.00
C ASN A 145 8.24 4.66 -1.88
N ALA A 146 7.48 3.76 -1.28
CA ALA A 146 6.05 3.95 -1.07
C ALA A 146 5.77 5.19 -0.21
N LEU A 147 6.51 5.38 0.88
CA LEU A 147 6.39 6.55 1.77
C LEU A 147 6.87 7.85 1.08
N ALA A 148 7.91 7.78 0.24
CA ALA A 148 8.41 8.92 -0.52
C ALA A 148 7.38 9.40 -1.56
N ALA A 149 6.63 8.49 -2.17
CA ALA A 149 5.59 8.78 -3.15
C ALA A 149 4.25 9.20 -2.52
N ALA A 150 3.99 8.83 -1.26
CA ALA A 150 2.69 9.03 -0.64
C ALA A 150 2.49 10.44 -0.08
N ASN A 151 1.23 10.93 -0.15
CA ASN A 151 0.78 12.09 0.61
C ASN A 151 0.34 11.68 2.03
N GLU A 152 -0.31 10.52 2.12
CA GLU A 152 -0.82 10.00 3.38
C GLU A 152 -0.49 8.50 3.53
N ILE A 153 -0.44 8.04 4.78
CA ILE A 153 -0.31 6.63 5.11
C ILE A 153 -1.48 6.19 6.00
N ILE A 154 -2.11 5.08 5.65
CA ILE A 154 -3.04 4.33 6.50
C ILE A 154 -2.31 3.10 7.03
N ILE A 155 -2.46 2.84 8.32
CA ILE A 155 -1.78 1.74 9.01
C ILE A 155 -2.82 0.71 9.46
N PRO A 156 -3.13 -0.33 8.66
CA PRO A 156 -3.96 -1.43 9.12
C PRO A 156 -3.26 -2.17 10.25
N MET A 157 -3.97 -2.37 11.37
CA MET A 157 -3.43 -2.99 12.57
C MET A 157 -4.42 -3.97 13.16
N GLN A 158 -3.99 -5.21 13.34
CA GLN A 158 -4.75 -6.19 14.10
C GLN A 158 -4.52 -5.94 15.61
N ALA A 159 -5.61 -5.79 16.37
CA ALA A 159 -5.55 -5.60 17.82
C ALA A 159 -5.22 -6.93 18.52
N GLN A 160 -3.93 -7.16 18.77
CA GLN A 160 -3.39 -8.39 19.37
C GLN A 160 -2.28 -8.06 20.39
N PRO A 161 -1.92 -9.01 21.27
CA PRO A 161 -0.70 -8.91 22.07
C PRO A 161 0.49 -8.53 21.17
N PHE A 162 1.37 -7.66 21.63
CA PHE A 162 2.55 -7.18 20.89
C PHE A 162 2.31 -6.29 19.65
N SER A 163 1.07 -5.93 19.30
CA SER A 163 0.79 -5.00 18.21
C SER A 163 1.45 -3.63 18.43
N VAL A 164 1.60 -3.23 19.68
CA VAL A 164 2.27 -2.00 20.10
C VAL A 164 3.77 -2.03 19.81
N VAL A 165 4.43 -3.19 19.97
CA VAL A 165 5.88 -3.33 19.76
C VAL A 165 6.24 -3.22 18.27
N GLY A 166 5.42 -3.78 17.38
CA GLY A 166 5.67 -3.76 15.92
C GLY A 166 5.58 -2.39 15.26
N MET A 167 5.00 -1.38 15.96
CA MET A 167 4.86 -0.03 15.39
C MET A 167 6.14 0.82 15.46
N SER A 168 7.09 0.50 16.34
CA SER A 168 8.26 1.35 16.59
C SER A 168 9.15 1.51 15.35
N GLN A 169 9.37 0.44 14.60
CA GLN A 169 10.19 0.47 13.39
C GLN A 169 9.47 1.21 12.25
N LEU A 170 8.16 0.99 12.07
CA LEU A 170 7.37 1.70 11.07
C LEU A 170 7.35 3.20 11.35
N THR A 171 7.10 3.61 12.59
CA THR A 171 7.11 5.03 12.97
C THR A 171 8.48 5.66 12.79
N SER A 172 9.57 4.93 13.06
CA SER A 172 10.94 5.37 12.80
C SER A 172 11.20 5.57 11.29
N SER A 173 10.73 4.64 10.45
CA SER A 173 10.83 4.75 8.99
C SER A 173 10.04 5.95 8.47
N ILE A 174 8.80 6.15 8.96
CA ILE A 174 7.98 7.31 8.60
C ILE A 174 8.69 8.61 8.99
N ALA A 175 9.18 8.72 10.23
CA ALA A 175 9.87 9.92 10.70
C ALA A 175 11.15 10.22 9.89
N ASN A 176 11.91 9.19 9.51
CA ASN A 176 13.09 9.34 8.66
C ASN A 176 12.73 9.87 7.27
N VAL A 177 11.67 9.29 6.65
CA VAL A 177 11.19 9.75 5.33
C VAL A 177 10.66 11.18 5.40
N GLN A 178 9.85 11.50 6.41
CA GLN A 178 9.35 12.87 6.64
C GLN A 178 10.49 13.88 6.77
N ARG A 179 11.53 13.54 7.52
CA ARG A 179 12.64 14.47 7.77
C ARG A 179 13.54 14.68 6.56
N LYS A 180 13.78 13.63 5.76
CA LYS A 180 14.86 13.63 4.76
C LYS A 180 14.38 13.62 3.31
N ILE A 181 13.18 13.11 3.02
CA ILE A 181 12.74 12.78 1.66
C ILE A 181 11.40 13.43 1.33
N ASN A 182 10.38 13.24 2.18
CA ASN A 182 9.01 13.69 1.95
C ASN A 182 8.43 14.40 3.20
N PRO A 183 8.75 15.67 3.42
CA PRO A 183 8.22 16.44 4.57
C PRO A 183 6.69 16.57 4.56
N GLY A 184 6.05 16.38 3.41
CA GLY A 184 4.59 16.46 3.25
C GLY A 184 3.84 15.20 3.65
N LEU A 185 4.54 14.08 3.90
CA LEU A 185 3.91 12.82 4.30
C LEU A 185 3.17 12.97 5.63
N ARG A 186 1.92 12.51 5.68
CA ARG A 186 1.11 12.54 6.91
C ARG A 186 0.59 11.15 7.27
N VAL A 187 0.58 10.83 8.55
CA VAL A 187 -0.12 9.63 9.03
C VAL A 187 -1.61 9.96 9.11
N LYS A 188 -2.40 9.36 8.21
CA LYS A 188 -3.87 9.53 8.18
C LYS A 188 -4.53 8.89 9.38
N GLY A 189 -4.06 7.69 9.76
CA GLY A 189 -4.54 7.01 10.94
C GLY A 189 -4.23 5.52 10.96
N ILE A 190 -4.52 4.92 12.13
CA ILE A 190 -4.51 3.48 12.36
C ILE A 190 -5.92 2.95 12.10
N LEU A 191 -6.03 1.94 11.23
CA LEU A 191 -7.26 1.21 10.96
C LEU A 191 -7.21 -0.13 11.69
N LEU A 192 -8.08 -0.32 12.69
CA LEU A 192 -8.20 -1.60 13.39
C LEU A 192 -8.86 -2.63 12.45
N THR A 193 -8.21 -3.77 12.30
CA THR A 193 -8.62 -4.85 11.40
C THR A 193 -8.74 -6.16 12.14
N MET A 194 -9.55 -7.08 11.59
CA MET A 194 -9.80 -8.41 12.17
C MET A 194 -10.26 -8.35 13.63
N THR A 195 -11.08 -7.33 13.93
CA THR A 195 -11.69 -7.22 15.26
C THR A 195 -12.74 -8.30 15.45
N GLU A 196 -12.87 -8.78 16.67
CA GLU A 196 -13.84 -9.80 17.07
C GLU A 196 -14.66 -9.25 18.25
N HIS A 197 -15.92 -9.66 18.36
CA HIS A 197 -16.78 -9.29 19.49
C HIS A 197 -16.45 -10.15 20.72
N THR A 198 -15.25 -9.96 21.26
CA THR A 198 -14.76 -10.64 22.46
C THR A 198 -14.12 -9.65 23.42
N ASN A 199 -14.22 -9.89 24.72
CA ASN A 199 -13.59 -9.04 25.74
C ASN A 199 -12.08 -8.86 25.51
N VAL A 200 -11.42 -9.87 24.94
CA VAL A 200 -9.98 -9.83 24.62
C VAL A 200 -9.73 -8.88 23.47
N SER A 201 -10.51 -8.95 22.40
CA SER A 201 -10.41 -8.04 21.27
C SER A 201 -10.66 -6.58 21.70
N ASP A 202 -11.74 -6.37 22.46
CA ASP A 202 -12.10 -5.03 22.96
C ASP A 202 -11.01 -4.44 23.85
N HIS A 203 -10.39 -5.26 24.71
CA HIS A 203 -9.26 -4.85 25.54
C HIS A 203 -8.09 -4.36 24.70
N TYR A 204 -7.66 -5.13 23.67
CA TYR A 204 -6.54 -4.72 22.82
C TYR A 204 -6.89 -3.54 21.90
N CYS A 205 -8.11 -3.42 21.41
CA CYS A 205 -8.59 -2.25 20.70
C CYS A 205 -8.50 -0.99 21.58
N GLY A 206 -8.97 -1.09 22.82
CA GLY A 206 -8.85 -0.02 23.83
C GLY A 206 -7.39 0.33 24.12
N GLN A 207 -6.51 -0.66 24.24
CA GLN A 207 -5.08 -0.43 24.45
C GLN A 207 -4.42 0.30 23.27
N VAL A 208 -4.75 -0.05 22.02
CA VAL A 208 -4.24 0.68 20.84
C VAL A 208 -4.74 2.12 20.83
N ARG A 209 -6.04 2.34 21.12
CA ARG A 209 -6.63 3.69 21.17
C ARG A 209 -5.99 4.55 22.28
N SER A 210 -5.76 4.00 23.46
CA SER A 210 -5.11 4.72 24.57
C SER A 210 -3.62 5.02 24.31
N THR A 211 -2.90 4.08 23.71
CA THR A 211 -1.45 4.22 23.46
C THR A 211 -1.16 5.20 22.32
N TYR A 212 -1.93 5.14 21.24
CA TYR A 212 -1.65 5.92 20.02
C TYR A 212 -2.59 7.10 19.82
N GLY A 213 -3.83 7.08 20.35
CA GLY A 213 -4.87 8.04 20.05
C GLY A 213 -4.53 9.51 20.31
N ASN A 214 -3.60 9.77 21.24
CA ASN A 214 -3.11 11.12 21.52
C ASN A 214 -2.06 11.62 20.50
N LYS A 215 -1.48 10.72 19.69
CA LYS A 215 -0.40 11.04 18.73
C LYS A 215 -0.79 10.78 17.29
N ILE A 216 -1.58 9.75 17.06
CA ILE A 216 -2.01 9.28 15.72
C ILE A 216 -3.51 9.04 15.81
N HIS A 217 -4.25 9.57 14.83
CA HIS A 217 -5.67 9.28 14.71
C HIS A 217 -5.90 7.76 14.62
N VAL A 218 -6.81 7.21 15.43
CA VAL A 218 -7.28 5.83 15.30
C VAL A 218 -8.71 5.89 14.77
N PHE A 219 -8.94 5.35 13.58
CA PHE A 219 -10.27 5.38 12.98
C PHE A 219 -11.33 4.78 13.90
N THR A 220 -12.50 5.37 13.92
CA THR A 220 -13.67 4.83 14.63
C THR A 220 -14.18 3.56 13.96
N THR A 221 -14.11 3.53 12.62
CA THR A 221 -14.44 2.35 11.82
C THR A 221 -13.43 1.24 12.11
N GLU A 222 -13.94 0.04 12.34
CA GLU A 222 -13.17 -1.19 12.51
C GLU A 222 -13.56 -2.20 11.43
N ILE A 223 -12.59 -2.98 10.98
CA ILE A 223 -12.84 -4.05 10.01
C ILE A 223 -12.91 -5.38 10.76
N PRO A 224 -14.10 -5.99 10.91
CA PRO A 224 -14.25 -7.24 11.64
C PRO A 224 -13.60 -8.40 10.89
N ARG A 225 -13.25 -9.44 11.63
CA ARG A 225 -12.81 -10.71 11.04
C ARG A 225 -13.99 -11.35 10.31
N ASN A 226 -13.79 -11.68 9.05
CA ASN A 226 -14.78 -12.40 8.25
C ASN A 226 -14.11 -13.59 7.57
N VAL A 227 -14.79 -14.73 7.56
CA VAL A 227 -14.30 -15.98 6.93
C VAL A 227 -14.45 -15.94 5.40
N LYS A 228 -15.22 -14.98 4.88
CA LYS A 228 -15.50 -14.83 3.44
C LYS A 228 -14.63 -13.77 2.74
N VAL A 229 -13.63 -13.22 3.44
CA VAL A 229 -12.69 -12.24 2.88
C VAL A 229 -11.38 -12.92 2.54
#